data_fbcf5e44201e7e94b5d3b162642731d7
#
_entry.id   fbcf5e44201e7e94b5d3b162642731d7
#
_cell.length_a   1.000
_cell.length_b   1.000
_cell.length_c   1.000
_cell.angle_alpha   90.00
_cell.angle_beta   90.00
_cell.angle_gamma   90.00
#
_symmetry.space_group_name_H-M   'P 1'
#
loop_
_entity.id
_entity.type
_entity.pdbx_description
1 polymer ?
#
loop_
_entity_poly.entity_id
_entity_poly.type
_entity_poly.pdbx_seq_one_letter_code
_entity_poly.pdbx_strand_id
1 'polypeptide(L)'
;MKQSAWQTVMGILLLGIVALVSWQAGTLVAVQNDKADADKARPVVVIDAGHGGNDPGKVGIDGQLEKDINLKIAERLKAYLEASDVKVVLTRDSDQGLYSSGDSHKKMADMRNRCDVINEAVPDL
;
A
#
# COMPACT_ATOMS: atom_id res chain seq x y z
N MET A 1 37.32 -25.61 42.59
CA MET A 1 36.34 -26.49 41.94
C MET A 1 34.90 -25.87 41.82
N LYS A 2 34.43 -24.96 42.67
CA LYS A 2 33.10 -24.38 42.55
C LYS A 2 32.92 -23.36 41.39
N GLN A 3 34.01 -22.67 40.99
CA GLN A 3 33.95 -21.66 39.89
C GLN A 3 33.75 -22.27 38.50
N SER A 4 34.26 -23.44 38.25
CA SER A 4 34.10 -24.11 36.94
C SER A 4 32.68 -24.61 36.69
N ALA A 5 32.00 -25.11 37.72
CA ALA A 5 30.62 -25.55 37.62
C ALA A 5 29.64 -24.37 37.33
N TRP A 6 29.90 -23.21 37.92
CA TRP A 6 29.13 -22.01 37.66
C TRP A 6 29.29 -21.49 36.22
N GLN A 7 30.51 -21.51 35.71
CA GLN A 7 30.82 -21.13 34.31
C GLN A 7 30.14 -22.05 33.28
N THR A 8 30.12 -23.36 33.55
CA THR A 8 29.39 -24.30 32.68
C THR A 8 27.90 -24.12 32.71
N VAL A 9 27.30 -23.87 33.87
CA VAL A 9 25.85 -23.55 33.99
C VAL A 9 25.50 -22.27 33.25
N MET A 10 26.27 -21.21 33.42
CA MET A 10 26.08 -19.95 32.69
C MET A 10 26.24 -20.13 31.18
N GLY A 11 27.19 -20.95 30.72
CA GLY A 11 27.38 -21.25 29.29
C GLY A 11 26.17 -21.96 28.68
N ILE A 12 25.61 -22.96 29.39
CA ILE A 12 24.42 -23.68 28.93
C ILE A 12 23.20 -22.76 28.88
N LEU A 13 23.04 -21.89 29.88
CA LEU A 13 21.95 -20.93 29.96
C LEU A 13 22.01 -19.92 28.79
N LEU A 14 23.21 -19.43 28.47
CA LEU A 14 23.47 -18.51 27.37
C LEU A 14 23.16 -19.17 26.01
N LEU A 15 23.59 -20.41 25.80
CA LEU A 15 23.27 -21.17 24.59
C LEU A 15 21.77 -21.42 24.46
N GLY A 16 21.08 -21.71 25.56
CA GLY A 16 19.63 -21.85 25.57
C GLY A 16 18.90 -20.58 25.17
N ILE A 17 19.34 -19.42 25.68
CA ILE A 17 18.77 -18.11 25.31
C ILE A 17 19.02 -17.81 23.83
N VAL A 18 20.24 -18.01 23.35
CA VAL A 18 20.57 -17.80 21.91
C VAL A 18 19.73 -18.70 21.01
N ALA A 19 19.55 -19.98 21.35
CA ALA A 19 18.71 -20.90 20.58
C ALA A 19 17.24 -20.45 20.57
N LEU A 20 16.71 -19.99 21.70
CA LEU A 20 15.34 -19.49 21.82
C LEU A 20 15.13 -18.22 21.00
N VAL A 21 16.05 -17.26 21.07
CA VAL A 21 15.98 -16.02 20.29
C VAL A 21 16.10 -16.31 18.79
N SER A 22 16.99 -17.22 18.40
CA SER A 22 17.15 -17.62 16.98
C SER A 22 15.89 -18.31 16.44
N TRP A 23 15.24 -19.14 17.25
CA TRP A 23 13.98 -19.78 16.85
C TRP A 23 12.86 -18.75 16.69
N GLN A 24 12.70 -17.84 17.63
CA GLN A 24 11.70 -16.77 17.52
C GLN A 24 11.96 -15.84 16.32
N ALA A 25 13.20 -15.46 16.07
CA ALA A 25 13.57 -14.67 14.90
C ALA A 25 13.24 -15.41 13.58
N GLY A 26 13.51 -16.71 13.50
CA GLY A 26 13.19 -17.54 12.34
C GLY A 26 11.69 -17.60 12.05
N THR A 27 10.84 -17.72 13.08
CA THR A 27 9.38 -17.75 12.91
C THR A 27 8.82 -16.41 12.44
N LEU A 28 9.38 -15.29 12.92
CA LEU A 28 8.96 -13.96 12.46
C LEU A 28 9.29 -13.70 10.99
N VAL A 29 10.49 -14.13 10.56
CA VAL A 29 10.91 -14.00 9.15
C VAL A 29 10.07 -14.89 8.24
N ALA A 30 9.75 -16.11 8.64
CA ALA A 30 8.89 -17.02 7.87
C ALA A 30 7.49 -16.42 7.66
N VAL A 31 6.87 -15.90 8.71
CA VAL A 31 5.53 -15.25 8.62
C VAL A 31 5.54 -14.02 7.72
N GLN A 32 6.64 -13.25 7.70
CA GLN A 32 6.78 -12.10 6.79
C GLN A 32 6.93 -12.52 5.34
N ASN A 33 7.68 -13.58 5.07
CA ASN A 33 7.85 -14.10 3.71
C ASN A 33 6.53 -14.68 3.15
N ASP A 34 5.78 -15.44 3.96
CA ASP A 34 4.48 -15.98 3.55
C ASP A 34 3.48 -14.86 3.21
N LYS A 35 3.48 -13.77 3.98
CA LYS A 35 2.63 -12.59 3.68
C LYS A 35 3.07 -11.87 2.40
N ALA A 36 4.38 -11.73 2.18
CA ALA A 36 4.91 -11.06 0.98
C ALA A 36 4.60 -11.88 -0.29
N ASP A 37 4.67 -13.20 -0.21
CA ASP A 37 4.36 -14.08 -1.34
C ASP A 37 2.85 -14.14 -1.60
N ALA A 38 2.01 -14.13 -0.57
CA ALA A 38 0.57 -14.02 -0.69
C ALA A 38 0.15 -12.68 -1.31
N ASP A 39 0.82 -11.58 -0.94
CA ASP A 39 0.54 -10.25 -1.52
C ASP A 39 0.94 -10.17 -3.01
N LYS A 40 1.99 -10.87 -3.43
CA LYS A 40 2.40 -10.97 -4.84
C LYS A 40 1.45 -11.83 -5.69
N ALA A 41 0.71 -12.74 -5.08
CA ALA A 41 -0.22 -13.63 -5.77
C ALA A 41 -1.58 -12.99 -6.03
N ARG A 42 -1.88 -11.85 -5.38
CA ARG A 42 -3.16 -11.14 -5.56
C ARG A 42 -3.16 -10.32 -6.84
N PRO A 43 -4.25 -10.37 -7.63
CA PRO A 43 -4.40 -9.48 -8.77
C PRO A 43 -4.29 -8.00 -8.35
N VAL A 44 -3.63 -7.20 -9.17
CA VAL A 44 -3.48 -5.76 -8.96
C VAL A 44 -4.38 -5.00 -9.92
N VAL A 45 -5.28 -4.19 -9.38
CA VAL A 45 -6.18 -3.32 -10.15
C VAL A 45 -5.89 -1.87 -9.81
N VAL A 46 -5.73 -1.03 -10.84
CA VAL A 46 -5.65 0.41 -10.67
C VAL A 46 -7.00 1.04 -11.01
N ILE A 47 -7.50 1.88 -10.13
CA ILE A 47 -8.71 2.66 -10.36
C ILE A 47 -8.33 4.13 -10.49
N ASP A 48 -8.59 4.71 -11.65
CA ASP A 48 -8.39 6.13 -11.89
C ASP A 48 -9.67 6.92 -11.60
N ALA A 49 -9.67 7.65 -10.48
CA ALA A 49 -10.75 8.57 -10.14
C ALA A 49 -10.57 9.88 -10.90
N GLY A 50 -11.17 9.99 -12.08
CA GLY A 50 -11.03 11.14 -12.97
C GLY A 50 -11.35 12.48 -12.31
N HIS A 51 -10.74 13.56 -12.83
CA HIS A 51 -10.78 14.91 -12.28
C HIS A 51 -10.14 15.03 -10.88
N GLY A 52 -10.32 16.14 -10.18
CA GLY A 52 -9.80 16.38 -8.83
C GLY A 52 -9.11 17.74 -8.68
N GLY A 53 -9.01 18.23 -7.46
CA GLY A 53 -8.43 19.54 -7.16
C GLY A 53 -9.12 20.66 -7.94
N ASN A 54 -8.36 21.36 -8.79
CA ASN A 54 -8.88 22.49 -9.58
C ASN A 54 -9.76 22.09 -10.78
N ASP A 55 -9.78 20.81 -11.15
CA ASP A 55 -10.64 20.30 -12.23
C ASP A 55 -11.90 19.66 -11.65
N PRO A 56 -13.05 20.34 -11.63
CA PRO A 56 -14.28 19.82 -11.07
C PRO A 56 -14.94 18.76 -11.97
N GLY A 57 -14.52 18.66 -13.25
CA GLY A 57 -15.27 17.95 -14.26
C GLY A 57 -16.58 18.66 -14.59
N LYS A 58 -17.60 17.89 -14.95
CA LYS A 58 -18.96 18.42 -15.18
C LYS A 58 -19.60 18.86 -13.86
N VAL A 59 -20.29 19.99 -13.88
CA VAL A 59 -21.11 20.46 -12.77
C VAL A 59 -22.56 20.09 -13.03
N GLY A 60 -23.16 19.33 -12.13
CA GLY A 60 -24.58 18.96 -12.17
C GLY A 60 -25.51 20.16 -11.97
N ILE A 61 -26.77 20.00 -12.31
CA ILE A 61 -27.79 21.06 -12.13
C ILE A 61 -28.06 21.37 -10.67
N ASP A 62 -27.73 20.45 -9.77
CA ASP A 62 -27.82 20.55 -8.31
C ASP A 62 -26.49 20.99 -7.66
N GLY A 63 -25.49 21.35 -8.48
CA GLY A 63 -24.19 21.78 -8.03
C GLY A 63 -23.22 20.64 -7.67
N GLN A 64 -23.59 19.38 -7.84
CA GLN A 64 -22.68 18.26 -7.61
C GLN A 64 -21.54 18.29 -8.64
N LEU A 65 -20.34 17.98 -8.18
CA LEU A 65 -19.14 17.95 -9.03
C LEU A 65 -18.83 16.51 -9.46
N GLU A 66 -18.49 16.33 -10.73
CA GLU A 66 -18.12 15.03 -11.28
C GLU A 66 -16.93 14.41 -10.52
N LYS A 67 -15.94 15.21 -10.14
CA LYS A 67 -14.79 14.75 -9.36
C LYS A 67 -15.16 14.08 -8.04
N ASP A 68 -16.20 14.59 -7.35
CA ASP A 68 -16.64 14.06 -6.06
C ASP A 68 -17.40 12.73 -6.24
N ILE A 69 -18.17 12.64 -7.31
CA ILE A 69 -18.88 11.41 -7.69
C ILE A 69 -17.87 10.33 -8.06
N ASN A 70 -16.90 10.67 -8.92
CA ASN A 70 -15.86 9.74 -9.34
C ASN A 70 -15.05 9.19 -8.16
N LEU A 71 -14.68 10.06 -7.21
CA LEU A 71 -13.95 9.63 -6.01
C LEU A 71 -14.78 8.65 -5.17
N LYS A 72 -16.05 8.97 -4.90
CA LYS A 72 -16.95 8.08 -4.14
C LYS A 72 -17.16 6.73 -4.81
N ILE A 73 -17.24 6.71 -6.14
CA ILE A 73 -17.36 5.46 -6.91
C ILE A 73 -16.06 4.65 -6.77
N ALA A 74 -14.91 5.30 -6.95
CA ALA A 74 -13.60 4.67 -6.84
C ALA A 74 -13.37 4.06 -5.45
N GLU A 75 -13.71 4.79 -4.38
CA GLU A 75 -13.60 4.29 -3.00
C GLU A 75 -14.48 3.08 -2.73
N ARG A 76 -15.73 3.09 -3.22
CA ARG A 76 -16.65 1.96 -3.07
C ARG A 76 -16.19 0.74 -3.87
N LEU A 77 -15.74 0.96 -5.09
CA LEU A 77 -15.21 -0.11 -5.94
C LEU A 77 -13.95 -0.73 -5.33
N LYS A 78 -13.05 0.12 -4.79
CA LYS A 78 -11.88 -0.34 -4.03
C LYS A 78 -12.30 -1.26 -2.89
N ALA A 79 -13.21 -0.82 -2.04
CA ALA A 79 -13.66 -1.61 -0.89
C ALA A 79 -14.27 -2.96 -1.31
N TYR A 80 -15.01 -2.98 -2.42
CA TYR A 80 -15.60 -4.21 -2.96
C TYR A 80 -14.53 -5.17 -3.50
N LEU A 81 -13.56 -4.68 -4.25
CA LEU A 81 -12.49 -5.49 -4.83
C LEU A 81 -11.54 -6.01 -3.75
N GLU A 82 -11.18 -5.18 -2.76
CA GLU A 82 -10.33 -5.61 -1.65
C GLU A 82 -11.01 -6.69 -0.79
N ALA A 83 -12.33 -6.65 -0.64
CA ALA A 83 -13.09 -7.73 0.01
C ALA A 83 -13.05 -9.05 -0.77
N SER A 84 -12.69 -8.99 -2.07
CA SER A 84 -12.52 -10.15 -2.96
C SER A 84 -11.05 -10.54 -3.16
N ASP A 85 -10.17 -10.13 -2.23
CA ASP A 85 -8.73 -10.42 -2.23
C ASP A 85 -7.97 -9.86 -3.45
N VAL A 86 -8.43 -8.73 -3.98
CA VAL A 86 -7.78 -7.96 -5.05
C VAL A 86 -7.00 -6.80 -4.42
N LYS A 87 -5.75 -6.60 -4.85
CA LYS A 87 -4.98 -5.42 -4.46
C LYS A 87 -5.40 -4.23 -5.31
N VAL A 88 -5.83 -3.14 -4.67
CA VAL A 88 -6.31 -1.96 -5.37
C VAL A 88 -5.43 -0.75 -5.12
N VAL A 89 -5.00 -0.10 -6.19
CA VAL A 89 -4.30 1.19 -6.16
C VAL A 89 -5.23 2.26 -6.73
N LEU A 90 -5.43 3.34 -5.99
CA LEU A 90 -6.14 4.52 -6.51
C LEU A 90 -5.11 5.52 -7.05
N THR A 91 -5.40 6.16 -8.16
CA THR A 91 -4.58 7.29 -8.65
C THR A 91 -4.66 8.49 -7.70
N ARG A 92 -5.82 8.71 -7.07
CA ARG A 92 -6.03 9.65 -5.97
C ARG A 92 -7.06 9.11 -4.99
N ASP A 93 -6.89 9.44 -3.72
CA ASP A 93 -7.75 9.06 -2.59
C ASP A 93 -8.41 10.26 -1.89
N SER A 94 -8.27 11.44 -2.45
CA SER A 94 -8.76 12.71 -1.90
C SER A 94 -9.11 13.69 -3.00
N ASP A 95 -9.73 14.83 -2.64
CA ASP A 95 -9.99 15.91 -3.60
C ASP A 95 -8.73 16.70 -3.92
N GLN A 96 -7.75 16.02 -4.55
CA GLN A 96 -6.51 16.62 -5.02
C GLN A 96 -6.24 16.24 -6.47
N GLY A 97 -5.60 17.13 -7.21
CA GLY A 97 -4.99 16.79 -8.47
C GLY A 97 -3.54 16.36 -8.23
N LEU A 98 -3.03 15.48 -9.07
CA LEU A 98 -1.65 14.98 -9.01
C LEU A 98 -0.67 15.97 -9.67
N TYR A 99 -0.68 17.21 -9.23
CA TYR A 99 0.20 18.27 -9.71
C TYR A 99 0.71 19.12 -8.55
N SER A 100 1.83 19.80 -8.75
CA SER A 100 2.38 20.74 -7.79
C SER A 100 1.82 22.14 -7.98
N SER A 101 1.87 22.96 -6.93
CA SER A 101 1.41 24.38 -6.98
C SER A 101 2.18 25.20 -8.01
N GLY A 102 3.44 24.84 -8.30
CA GLY A 102 4.32 25.49 -9.26
C GLY A 102 4.15 25.07 -10.71
N ASP A 103 3.32 24.06 -11.00
CA ASP A 103 3.13 23.58 -12.38
C ASP A 103 2.34 24.60 -13.20
N SER A 104 2.94 25.06 -14.30
CA SER A 104 2.31 26.00 -15.24
C SER A 104 1.16 25.37 -16.04
N HIS A 105 1.22 24.04 -16.25
CA HIS A 105 0.24 23.25 -17.00
C HIS A 105 -0.33 22.13 -16.11
N LYS A 106 -1.07 22.49 -15.07
CA LYS A 106 -1.58 21.58 -14.03
C LYS A 106 -2.30 20.36 -14.59
N LYS A 107 -3.15 20.55 -15.60
CA LYS A 107 -3.89 19.42 -16.20
C LYS A 107 -2.96 18.42 -16.89
N MET A 108 -1.94 18.90 -17.55
CA MET A 108 -0.97 18.05 -18.24
C MET A 108 -0.06 17.31 -17.23
N ALA A 109 0.32 17.99 -16.14
CA ALA A 109 1.06 17.39 -15.04
C ALA A 109 0.22 16.32 -14.34
N ASP A 110 -1.06 16.60 -14.05
CA ASP A 110 -2.00 15.64 -13.47
C ASP A 110 -2.10 14.36 -14.31
N MET A 111 -2.34 14.50 -15.61
CA MET A 111 -2.46 13.32 -16.50
C MET A 111 -1.17 12.51 -16.57
N ARG A 112 0.00 13.17 -16.60
CA ARG A 112 1.29 12.47 -16.60
C ARG A 112 1.49 11.69 -15.30
N ASN A 113 1.28 12.35 -14.17
CA ASN A 113 1.47 11.73 -12.86
C ASN A 113 0.49 10.58 -12.60
N ARG A 114 -0.74 10.63 -13.17
CA ARG A 114 -1.66 9.48 -13.18
C ARG A 114 -1.08 8.29 -13.95
N CYS A 115 -0.52 8.55 -15.14
CA CYS A 115 0.16 7.50 -15.91
C CYS A 115 1.34 6.91 -15.14
N ASP A 116 2.10 7.74 -14.42
CA ASP A 116 3.22 7.26 -13.60
C ASP A 116 2.73 6.34 -12.48
N VAL A 117 1.68 6.72 -11.74
CA VAL A 117 1.05 5.86 -10.71
C VAL A 117 0.58 4.52 -11.30
N ILE A 118 -0.06 4.54 -12.46
CA ILE A 118 -0.54 3.32 -13.15
C ILE A 118 0.65 2.44 -13.52
N ASN A 119 1.68 3.01 -14.12
CA ASN A 119 2.86 2.26 -14.57
C ASN A 119 3.64 1.67 -13.39
N GLU A 120 3.79 2.42 -12.29
CA GLU A 120 4.47 1.96 -11.08
C GLU A 120 3.71 0.82 -10.37
N ALA A 121 2.39 0.83 -10.45
CA ALA A 121 1.57 -0.21 -9.85
C ALA A 121 1.68 -1.57 -10.57
N VAL A 122 2.14 -1.58 -11.83
CA VAL A 122 2.21 -2.79 -12.68
C VAL A 122 0.90 -3.59 -12.60
N PRO A 123 -0.24 -3.01 -12.98
CA PRO A 123 -1.54 -3.64 -12.79
C PRO A 123 -1.78 -4.80 -13.76
N ASP A 124 -2.63 -5.73 -13.34
CA ASP A 124 -3.21 -6.76 -14.20
C ASP A 124 -4.41 -6.20 -14.97
N LEU A 125 -5.05 -5.15 -14.40
CA LEU A 125 -6.17 -4.42 -15.00
C LEU A 125 -6.22 -2.97 -14.47
#